data_73bfada224ce16c2b03300369996008b
#
_entry.id   73bfada224ce16c2b03300369996008b
#
_cell.length_a   1.000
_cell.length_b   1.000
_cell.length_c   1.000
_cell.angle_alpha   90.00
_cell.angle_beta   90.00
_cell.angle_gamma   90.00
#
_symmetry.space_group_name_H-M   'P 1'
#
loop_
_entity.id
_entity.type
_entity.pdbx_description
1 polymer ?
#
loop_
_entity_poly.entity_id
_entity_poly.type
_entity_poly.pdbx_seq_one_letter_code
_entity_poly.pdbx_strand_id
1 'polypeptide(L)'
;MKRKGNLYEQQFFIEALKNGLEVFTPLGDYLPQDCIVMNQAGRAFKVQVKGTGGLMKEGRGGIGRYMITAATGSKEKDPIDCTKVDVVAAYVEPRNCWYLIPCLQVSGIRLTLCPHNPQSRGKFEKFLENWEVFKIS
;
A
#
# COMPACT_ATOMS: atom_id res chain seq x y z
N MET A 1 12.75 -7.65 4.85
CA MET A 1 13.70 -7.02 5.79
C MET A 1 13.03 -5.91 6.56
N LYS A 2 13.23 -5.90 7.86
CA LYS A 2 12.63 -4.89 8.73
C LYS A 2 13.06 -3.46 8.37
N ARG A 3 14.31 -3.28 7.93
CA ARG A 3 14.82 -1.96 7.56
C ARG A 3 14.06 -1.36 6.38
N LYS A 4 13.85 -2.12 5.31
CA LYS A 4 13.10 -1.62 4.14
C LYS A 4 11.63 -1.37 4.46
N GLY A 5 11.02 -2.25 5.23
CA GLY A 5 9.65 -2.03 5.67
C GLY A 5 9.50 -0.74 6.47
N ASN A 6 10.47 -0.48 7.36
CA ASN A 6 10.47 0.75 8.13
C ASN A 6 10.67 1.98 7.25
N LEU A 7 11.53 1.88 6.22
CA LEU A 7 11.73 2.98 5.28
C LEU A 7 10.46 3.27 4.49
N TYR A 8 9.73 2.23 4.08
CA TYR A 8 8.47 2.42 3.36
C TYR A 8 7.43 3.09 4.25
N GLU A 9 7.36 2.72 5.52
CA GLU A 9 6.44 3.37 6.46
C GLU A 9 6.78 4.85 6.61
N GLN A 10 8.06 5.18 6.80
CA GLN A 10 8.48 6.57 6.93
C GLN A 10 8.17 7.36 5.66
N GLN A 11 8.37 6.75 4.51
CA GLN A 11 8.05 7.38 3.22
C GLN A 11 6.55 7.66 3.11
N PHE A 12 5.73 6.71 3.57
CA PHE A 12 4.29 6.91 3.57
C PHE A 12 3.89 8.07 4.48
N PHE A 13 4.50 8.18 5.66
CA PHE A 13 4.18 9.27 6.60
C PHE A 13 4.42 10.62 5.94
N ILE A 14 5.55 10.76 5.26
CA ILE A 14 5.90 12.00 4.56
C ILE A 14 4.85 12.32 3.48
N GLU A 15 4.51 11.35 2.65
CA GLU A 15 3.55 11.55 1.58
C GLU A 15 2.15 11.85 2.11
N ALA A 16 1.75 11.18 3.19
CA ALA A 16 0.46 11.45 3.82
C ALA A 16 0.39 12.90 4.31
N LEU A 17 1.45 13.38 4.96
CA LEU A 17 1.50 14.76 5.43
C LEU A 17 1.43 15.75 4.26
N LYS A 18 2.12 15.44 3.14
CA LYS A 18 2.07 16.27 1.94
C LYS A 18 0.66 16.33 1.36
N ASN A 19 -0.14 15.30 1.58
CA ASN A 19 -1.51 15.24 1.09
C ASN A 19 -2.54 15.77 2.11
N GLY A 20 -2.08 16.44 3.14
CA GLY A 20 -2.97 17.10 4.10
C GLY A 20 -3.56 16.17 5.16
N LEU A 21 -2.96 15.00 5.35
CA LEU A 21 -3.43 14.05 6.35
C LEU A 21 -2.60 14.16 7.63
N GLU A 22 -3.22 13.90 8.77
CA GLU A 22 -2.50 13.71 10.02
C GLU A 22 -2.17 12.24 10.20
N VAL A 23 -1.00 11.95 10.75
CA VAL A 23 -0.51 10.58 10.90
C VAL A 23 -0.36 10.25 12.39
N PHE A 24 -0.88 9.09 12.79
CA PHE A 24 -0.77 8.57 14.14
C PHE A 24 -0.18 7.17 14.07
N THR A 25 0.81 6.90 14.89
CA THR A 25 1.43 5.57 14.92
C THR A 25 1.16 4.89 16.26
N PRO A 26 1.02 3.56 16.28
CA PRO A 26 0.87 2.84 17.54
C PRO A 26 2.17 2.82 18.32
N LEU A 27 2.08 2.73 19.62
CA LEU A 27 3.26 2.63 20.49
C LEU A 27 3.97 1.30 20.32
N GLY A 28 3.22 0.23 20.06
CA GLY A 28 3.79 -1.09 19.86
C GLY A 28 3.66 -1.56 18.43
N ASP A 29 4.28 -2.69 18.11
CA ASP A 29 4.26 -3.26 16.77
C ASP A 29 3.39 -4.51 16.66
N TYR A 30 2.47 -4.70 17.57
CA TYR A 30 1.61 -5.88 17.64
C TYR A 30 0.27 -5.72 16.90
N LEU A 31 0.02 -4.56 16.32
CA LEU A 31 -1.22 -4.32 15.56
C LEU A 31 -0.99 -4.59 14.08
N PRO A 32 -2.02 -5.05 13.35
CA PRO A 32 -1.89 -5.29 11.91
C PRO A 32 -1.75 -4.03 11.07
N GLN A 33 -2.31 -2.91 11.55
CA GLN A 33 -2.15 -1.63 10.85
C GLN A 33 -0.85 -0.96 11.30
N ASP A 34 -0.17 -0.31 10.36
CA ASP A 34 1.09 0.38 10.63
C ASP A 34 0.87 1.78 11.15
N CYS A 35 -0.24 2.40 10.77
CA CYS A 35 -0.57 3.74 11.22
C CYS A 35 -2.04 4.01 11.03
N ILE A 36 -2.48 5.13 11.59
CA ILE A 36 -3.79 5.70 11.33
C ILE A 36 -3.57 7.06 10.70
N VAL A 37 -4.30 7.36 9.63
CA VAL A 37 -4.33 8.71 9.07
C VAL A 37 -5.70 9.31 9.29
N MET A 38 -5.73 10.62 9.50
CA MET A 38 -6.99 11.34 9.72
C MET A 38 -7.07 12.47 8.70
N ASN A 39 -8.22 12.57 8.04
CA ASN A 39 -8.43 13.61 7.04
C ASN A 39 -8.95 14.91 7.67
N GLN A 40 -9.17 15.94 6.84
CA GLN A 40 -9.60 17.24 7.29
C GLN A 40 -11.00 17.21 7.95
N ALA A 41 -11.82 16.24 7.58
CA ALA A 41 -13.15 16.07 8.18
C ALA A 41 -13.11 15.34 9.52
N GLY A 42 -11.91 14.91 9.96
CA GLY A 42 -11.76 14.19 11.22
C GLY A 42 -11.97 12.69 11.11
N ARG A 43 -12.13 12.15 9.90
CA ARG A 43 -12.28 10.71 9.73
C ARG A 43 -10.92 10.02 9.74
N ALA A 44 -10.85 8.92 10.48
CA ALA A 44 -9.62 8.14 10.64
C ALA A 44 -9.67 6.87 9.79
N PHE A 45 -8.52 6.51 9.22
CA PHE A 45 -8.35 5.31 8.40
C PHE A 45 -7.18 4.52 8.95
N LYS A 46 -7.38 3.22 9.12
CA LYS A 46 -6.30 2.30 9.52
C LYS A 46 -5.58 1.87 8.26
N VAL A 47 -4.26 2.09 8.21
CA VAL A 47 -3.47 1.87 7.00
C VAL A 47 -2.38 0.84 7.26
N GLN A 48 -2.24 -0.11 6.34
CA GLN A 48 -1.10 -1.00 6.30
C GLN A 48 -0.23 -0.64 5.11
N VAL A 49 1.07 -0.47 5.37
CA VAL A 49 2.04 -0.06 4.36
C VAL A 49 2.79 -1.29 3.86
N LYS A 50 2.89 -1.43 2.56
CA LYS A 50 3.64 -2.48 1.90
C LYS A 50 4.48 -1.84 0.80
N GLY A 51 5.54 -2.54 0.37
CA GLY A 51 6.37 -2.00 -0.70
C GLY A 51 7.15 -3.07 -1.44
N THR A 52 7.69 -2.70 -2.58
CA THR A 52 8.57 -3.56 -3.36
C THR A 52 9.71 -2.74 -3.96
N GLY A 53 10.89 -3.35 -3.99
CA GLY A 53 12.08 -2.74 -4.59
C GLY A 53 12.50 -3.39 -5.90
N GLY A 54 11.76 -4.39 -6.40
CA GLY A 54 12.19 -5.14 -7.57
C GLY A 54 11.13 -5.38 -8.61
N LEU A 55 11.51 -5.27 -9.87
CA LEU A 55 10.66 -5.58 -11.00
C LEU A 55 10.75 -7.08 -11.32
N MET A 56 9.61 -7.73 -11.47
CA MET A 56 9.56 -9.09 -11.99
C MET A 56 9.27 -9.04 -13.48
N LYS A 57 10.23 -9.52 -14.27
CA LYS A 57 10.06 -9.57 -15.71
C LYS A 57 9.46 -10.91 -16.11
N GLU A 58 8.53 -10.86 -17.04
CA GLU A 58 8.00 -12.08 -17.64
C GLU A 58 8.98 -12.58 -18.70
N GLY A 59 8.98 -13.88 -18.92
CA GLY A 59 9.73 -14.44 -20.01
C GLY A 59 9.25 -13.88 -21.35
N ARG A 60 10.07 -13.93 -22.39
CA ARG A 60 9.75 -13.45 -23.74
C ARG A 60 9.67 -11.92 -23.89
N GLY A 61 10.45 -11.19 -23.10
CA GLY A 61 10.59 -9.76 -23.30
C GLY A 61 9.40 -8.91 -22.90
N GLY A 62 8.56 -9.40 -21.99
CA GLY A 62 7.48 -8.58 -21.45
C GLY A 62 7.99 -7.36 -20.72
N ILE A 63 7.13 -6.37 -20.57
CA ILE A 63 7.46 -5.13 -19.84
C ILE A 63 7.77 -5.43 -18.38
N GLY A 64 7.18 -6.48 -17.82
CA GLY A 64 7.35 -6.84 -16.43
C GLY A 64 6.29 -6.22 -15.55
N ARG A 65 6.35 -6.59 -14.29
CA ARG A 65 5.39 -6.13 -13.29
C ARG A 65 6.03 -6.08 -11.93
N TYR A 66 5.43 -5.33 -11.04
CA TYR A 66 5.83 -5.32 -9.64
C TYR A 66 4.83 -6.14 -8.85
N MET A 67 5.32 -6.94 -7.92
CA MET A 67 4.46 -7.77 -7.09
C MET A 67 4.72 -7.48 -5.63
N ILE A 68 3.64 -7.29 -4.90
CA ILE A 68 3.67 -7.04 -3.47
C ILE A 68 2.83 -8.11 -2.79
N THR A 69 3.37 -8.69 -1.71
CA THR A 69 2.61 -9.62 -0.89
C THR A 69 1.81 -8.82 0.13
N ALA A 70 0.50 -8.81 -0.06
CA ALA A 70 -0.44 -8.13 0.84
C ALA A 70 -1.05 -9.17 1.78
N ALA A 71 -0.24 -9.62 2.73
CA ALA A 71 -0.64 -10.69 3.63
C ALA A 71 -0.09 -10.43 5.03
N THR A 72 -0.66 -11.09 6.01
CA THR A 72 -0.20 -11.08 7.39
C THR A 72 0.38 -12.44 7.75
N GLY A 73 1.13 -12.48 8.83
CA GLY A 73 1.72 -13.73 9.31
C GLY A 73 3.09 -14.01 8.73
N SER A 74 3.92 -14.72 9.47
CA SER A 74 5.27 -15.04 9.08
C SER A 74 5.41 -16.43 8.48
N LYS A 75 4.64 -17.39 8.97
CA LYS A 75 4.71 -18.79 8.52
C LYS A 75 3.61 -19.10 7.51
N GLU A 76 2.39 -18.76 7.85
CA GLU A 76 1.26 -18.89 6.94
C GLU A 76 0.83 -17.50 6.52
N LYS A 77 0.65 -17.31 5.20
CA LYS A 77 0.26 -16.03 4.66
C LYS A 77 -1.25 -15.96 4.57
N ASP A 78 -1.85 -15.18 5.44
CA ASP A 78 -3.28 -14.94 5.45
C ASP A 78 -3.60 -13.63 4.75
N PRO A 79 -4.75 -13.52 4.08
CA PRO A 79 -5.19 -12.23 3.55
C PRO A 79 -5.32 -11.18 4.66
N ILE A 80 -5.17 -9.91 4.28
CA ILE A 80 -5.32 -8.83 5.23
C ILE A 80 -6.77 -8.78 5.72
N ASP A 81 -6.92 -8.66 7.04
CA ASP A 81 -8.23 -8.58 7.68
C ASP A 81 -8.76 -7.15 7.57
N CYS A 82 -9.75 -6.95 6.70
CA CYS A 82 -10.31 -5.63 6.45
C CYS A 82 -11.19 -5.10 7.58
N THR A 83 -11.43 -5.89 8.63
CA THR A 83 -12.03 -5.33 9.84
C THR A 83 -10.99 -4.53 10.64
N LYS A 84 -9.71 -4.75 10.37
CA LYS A 84 -8.60 -4.11 11.09
C LYS A 84 -7.78 -3.16 10.23
N VAL A 85 -7.99 -3.17 8.92
CA VAL A 85 -7.29 -2.31 7.96
C VAL A 85 -8.30 -1.75 6.98
N ASP A 86 -8.25 -0.45 6.75
CA ASP A 86 -9.14 0.22 5.81
C ASP A 86 -8.48 0.39 4.43
N VAL A 87 -7.19 0.70 4.42
CA VAL A 87 -6.46 1.00 3.18
C VAL A 87 -5.11 0.32 3.21
N VAL A 88 -4.73 -0.28 2.09
CA VAL A 88 -3.38 -0.79 1.87
C VAL A 88 -2.64 0.24 1.03
N ALA A 89 -1.55 0.78 1.59
CA ALA A 89 -0.70 1.72 0.89
C ALA A 89 0.50 0.94 0.34
N ALA A 90 0.56 0.80 -0.97
CA ALA A 90 1.55 -0.03 -1.65
C ALA A 90 2.54 0.84 -2.41
N TYR A 91 3.81 0.74 -2.03
CA TYR A 91 4.88 1.57 -2.58
C TYR A 91 5.69 0.79 -3.61
N VAL A 92 5.80 1.34 -4.81
CA VAL A 92 6.70 0.82 -5.83
C VAL A 92 7.96 1.68 -5.82
N GLU A 93 8.96 1.25 -5.08
CA GLU A 93 10.16 2.05 -4.80
C GLU A 93 10.88 2.50 -6.08
N PRO A 94 11.13 1.60 -7.07
CA PRO A 94 11.85 2.02 -8.27
C PRO A 94 11.12 3.08 -9.11
N ARG A 95 9.83 3.24 -8.90
CA ARG A 95 9.02 4.23 -9.64
C ARG A 95 8.60 5.39 -8.75
N ASN A 96 8.94 5.34 -7.47
CA ASN A 96 8.59 6.36 -6.49
C ASN A 96 7.10 6.71 -6.56
N CYS A 97 6.24 5.71 -6.52
CA CYS A 97 4.80 5.93 -6.58
C CYS A 97 4.05 5.02 -5.63
N TRP A 98 2.84 5.46 -5.28
CA TRP A 98 1.98 4.79 -4.31
C TRP A 98 0.68 4.35 -4.95
N TYR A 99 0.22 3.18 -4.54
CA TYR A 99 -1.16 2.75 -4.80
C TYR A 99 -1.89 2.81 -3.47
N LEU A 100 -3.02 3.51 -3.43
CA LEU A 100 -3.84 3.60 -2.23
C LEU A 100 -5.10 2.78 -2.50
N ILE A 101 -5.10 1.56 -1.97
CA ILE A 101 -6.09 0.55 -2.33
C ILE A 101 -7.02 0.30 -1.14
N PRO A 102 -8.34 0.55 -1.29
CA PRO A 102 -9.27 0.14 -0.24
C PRO A 102 -9.11 -1.34 0.06
N CYS A 103 -9.02 -1.69 1.32
CA CYS A 103 -8.72 -3.07 1.71
C CYS A 103 -9.70 -4.06 1.09
N LEU A 104 -10.97 -3.69 0.99
CA LEU A 104 -12.00 -4.57 0.43
C LEU A 104 -11.80 -4.88 -1.06
N GLN A 105 -10.96 -4.10 -1.74
CA GLN A 105 -10.62 -4.35 -3.15
C GLN A 105 -9.44 -5.31 -3.30
N VAL A 106 -8.75 -5.61 -2.21
CA VAL A 106 -7.63 -6.56 -2.22
C VAL A 106 -8.21 -7.96 -2.11
N SER A 107 -8.00 -8.78 -3.16
CA SER A 107 -8.42 -10.17 -3.14
C SER A 107 -7.18 -11.06 -3.13
N GLY A 108 -7.15 -12.03 -2.22
CA GLY A 108 -5.99 -12.88 -2.06
C GLY A 108 -4.84 -12.15 -1.35
N ILE A 109 -3.62 -12.61 -1.62
CA ILE A 109 -2.45 -12.15 -0.90
C ILE A 109 -1.41 -11.46 -1.78
N ARG A 110 -1.73 -11.24 -3.06
CA ARG A 110 -0.76 -10.63 -4.00
C ARG A 110 -1.37 -9.45 -4.73
N LEU A 111 -0.56 -8.40 -4.87
CA LEU A 111 -0.88 -7.26 -5.69
C LEU A 111 0.07 -7.25 -6.87
N THR A 112 -0.46 -7.23 -8.09
CA THR A 112 0.32 -7.10 -9.31
C THR A 112 0.13 -5.70 -9.84
N LEU A 113 1.22 -4.94 -9.98
CA LEU A 113 1.19 -3.51 -10.25
C LEU A 113 2.09 -3.18 -11.43
N CYS A 114 1.60 -2.34 -12.33
CA CYS A 114 2.33 -1.93 -13.53
C CYS A 114 2.28 -0.42 -13.73
N PRO A 115 2.85 0.37 -12.81
CA PRO A 115 2.77 1.84 -12.93
C PRO A 115 3.57 2.38 -14.11
N HIS A 116 4.50 1.59 -14.62
CA HIS A 116 5.37 1.96 -15.74
C HIS A 116 4.74 1.67 -17.11
N ASN A 117 3.58 1.06 -17.14
CA ASN A 117 2.90 0.69 -18.38
C ASN A 117 1.55 1.44 -18.46
N PRO A 118 1.47 2.52 -19.23
CA PRO A 118 0.22 3.30 -19.33
C PRO A 118 -0.92 2.52 -20.01
N GLN A 119 -0.61 1.41 -20.66
CA GLN A 119 -1.61 0.56 -21.27
C GLN A 119 -2.10 -0.55 -20.36
N SER A 120 -1.60 -0.60 -19.13
CA SER A 120 -1.98 -1.64 -18.19
C SER A 120 -3.47 -1.57 -17.86
N ARG A 121 -4.12 -2.72 -17.89
CA ARG A 121 -5.51 -2.88 -17.47
C ARG A 121 -5.60 -3.68 -16.17
N GLY A 122 -4.52 -3.67 -15.40
CA GLY A 122 -4.46 -4.36 -14.14
C GLY A 122 -5.53 -3.89 -13.18
N LYS A 123 -5.94 -4.79 -12.31
CA LYS A 123 -7.05 -4.57 -11.38
C LYS A 123 -6.85 -3.34 -10.48
N PHE A 124 -5.60 -3.05 -10.12
CA PHE A 124 -5.30 -2.02 -9.14
C PHE A 124 -4.81 -0.71 -9.75
N GLU A 125 -4.66 -0.61 -11.08
CA GLU A 125 -4.06 0.56 -11.70
C GLU A 125 -4.86 1.84 -11.46
N LYS A 126 -6.16 1.72 -11.27
CA LYS A 126 -7.01 2.88 -10.96
C LYS A 126 -6.73 3.49 -9.59
N PHE A 127 -5.98 2.77 -8.74
CA PHE A 127 -5.62 3.26 -7.41
C PHE A 127 -4.23 3.90 -7.36
N LEU A 128 -3.55 4.01 -8.51
CA LEU A 128 -2.24 4.66 -8.58
C LEU A 128 -2.38 6.13 -8.19
N GLU A 129 -1.65 6.53 -7.15
CA GLU A 129 -1.68 7.88 -6.58
C GLU A 129 -3.10 8.35 -6.25
N ASN A 130 -3.95 7.43 -5.84
CA ASN A 130 -5.35 7.73 -5.55
C ASN A 130 -5.53 8.17 -4.09
N TRP A 131 -4.94 9.31 -3.75
CA TRP A 131 -5.05 9.87 -2.40
C TRP A 131 -6.48 10.32 -2.07
N GLU A 132 -7.36 10.39 -3.08
CA GLU A 132 -8.76 10.70 -2.88
C GLU A 132 -9.47 9.68 -1.98
N VAL A 133 -8.92 8.46 -1.84
CA VAL A 133 -9.50 7.44 -0.97
C VAL A 133 -9.63 7.95 0.48
N PHE A 134 -8.77 8.87 0.89
CA PHE A 134 -8.78 9.43 2.24
C PHE A 134 -9.64 10.69 2.37
N LYS A 135 -10.23 11.18 1.29
CA LYS A 135 -10.96 12.46 1.29
C LYS A 135 -12.46 12.31 1.52
N ILE A 136 -12.92 11.11 1.77
CA ILE A 136 -14.34 10.88 2.08
C ILE A 136 -14.61 11.17 3.55
N SER A 137 -15.75 11.72 3.83
CA SER A 137 -16.15 12.07 5.20
C SER A 137 -16.95 10.97 5.89
#